data_80ae577dad69399341e9cda4ba55f6b0
#
_entry.id   80ae577dad69399341e9cda4ba55f6b0
#
_cell.length_a   1.000
_cell.length_b   1.000
_cell.length_c   1.000
_cell.angle_alpha   90.00
_cell.angle_beta   90.00
_cell.angle_gamma   90.00
#
_symmetry.space_group_name_H-M   'P 1'
#
loop_
_entity.id
_entity.type
_entity.pdbx_description
1 polymer ?
#
loop_
_entity_poly.entity_id
_entity_poly.type
_entity_poly.pdbx_seq_one_letter_code
_entity_poly.pdbx_strand_id
1 'polypeptide(L)'
;VTENRTREYRDIPNGKRRKANRRPSERTVGRTSQENVSRRPKQQQKRIKETLAAVVVIIAVLVCMSAVIISLYFAGGYEDEPVQPTAGTPIRMESGAQQATEAGQAQAASNDSGFKQLSDPFLVLVNDEVPLPEGWEVTPSFIGEESVDIRVYDQLSSMIRDAQEDGVSIWICSGYRSVEEQEIILNRDIELHMSEGMSEEEARELALRTIARPGHSEHHTGFVVDLNDVDNAFEETETYRWLSEHAEDYGFVQRYRSDKVDITGIDNESWHYRYVGVENAKKMNELNMCLEEYVQYLKDQGIA
;
A
#
# COMPACT_ATOMS: atom_id res chain seq x y z
N VAL A 1 -5.31 -51.41 36.43
CA VAL A 1 -5.07 -52.49 35.50
C VAL A 1 -4.41 -51.85 34.27
N THR A 2 -3.15 -51.63 34.33
CA THR A 2 -1.95 -52.12 33.67
C THR A 2 -2.14 -52.72 32.27
N GLU A 3 -1.48 -52.17 31.28
CA GLU A 3 -0.60 -52.92 30.41
C GLU A 3 0.37 -52.02 29.64
N ASN A 4 1.64 -52.20 30.02
CA ASN A 4 2.86 -51.78 29.35
C ASN A 4 3.09 -52.64 28.10
N ARG A 5 3.49 -52.07 26.94
CA ARG A 5 4.14 -52.80 25.87
C ARG A 5 5.38 -52.04 25.40
N THR A 6 6.50 -52.40 25.96
CA THR A 6 7.85 -52.27 25.45
C THR A 6 8.01 -53.07 24.14
N ARG A 7 8.58 -52.46 23.10
CA ARG A 7 9.07 -53.13 21.89
C ARG A 7 10.57 -53.14 21.91
N GLU A 8 11.11 -54.39 21.92
CA GLU A 8 12.47 -54.79 21.85
C GLU A 8 13.18 -54.33 20.56
N TYR A 9 14.43 -53.94 20.76
CA TYR A 9 15.46 -53.77 19.75
C TYR A 9 16.02 -55.14 19.39
N ARG A 10 16.02 -55.56 18.11
CA ARG A 10 16.69 -56.75 17.62
C ARG A 10 18.02 -56.40 16.97
N ASP A 11 19.06 -56.94 17.52
CA ASP A 11 20.41 -56.99 17.00
C ASP A 11 20.53 -57.74 15.65
N ILE A 12 21.30 -57.24 14.72
CA ILE A 12 21.73 -57.95 13.52
C ILE A 12 23.25 -58.09 13.54
N PRO A 13 23.77 -59.31 13.31
CA PRO A 13 25.15 -59.65 13.63
C PRO A 13 26.16 -59.33 12.52
N ASN A 14 27.40 -59.13 12.99
CA ASN A 14 28.66 -58.96 12.31
C ASN A 14 29.02 -60.05 11.29
N GLY A 15 29.26 -59.71 10.03
CA GLY A 15 29.73 -60.59 8.96
C GLY A 15 31.09 -60.14 8.36
N LYS A 16 32.11 -60.80 8.81
CA LYS A 16 33.49 -61.02 8.30
C LYS A 16 34.01 -60.32 7.04
N ARG A 17 35.13 -59.65 7.23
CA ARG A 17 36.13 -59.15 6.29
C ARG A 17 36.60 -60.24 5.30
N ARG A 18 36.65 -59.90 4.00
CA ARG A 18 37.59 -60.52 3.04
C ARG A 18 38.48 -59.44 2.40
N LYS A 19 39.77 -59.51 2.65
CA LYS A 19 40.80 -58.74 1.96
C LYS A 19 40.96 -59.30 0.54
N ALA A 20 40.93 -58.46 -0.48
CA ALA A 20 41.39 -58.72 -1.81
C ALA A 20 42.37 -57.64 -2.21
N ASN A 21 43.63 -58.03 -2.29
CA ASN A 21 44.79 -57.31 -2.84
C ASN A 21 44.58 -57.11 -4.36
N ARG A 22 44.58 -55.86 -4.87
CA ARG A 22 44.90 -55.56 -6.27
C ARG A 22 45.74 -54.30 -6.36
N ARG A 23 46.84 -54.39 -7.09
CA ARG A 23 47.85 -53.37 -7.34
C ARG A 23 47.33 -52.18 -8.12
N PRO A 24 47.98 -51.00 -7.99
CA PRO A 24 47.55 -49.79 -8.71
C PRO A 24 48.07 -49.84 -10.16
N SER A 25 47.21 -49.63 -11.13
CA SER A 25 47.53 -49.22 -12.47
C SER A 25 47.61 -47.71 -12.57
N GLU A 26 48.73 -47.18 -12.92
CA GLU A 26 48.98 -45.83 -13.35
C GLU A 26 47.98 -45.47 -14.47
N ARG A 27 47.18 -44.48 -14.24
CA ARG A 27 46.43 -43.82 -15.29
C ARG A 27 46.61 -42.30 -15.18
N THR A 28 47.35 -41.84 -16.16
CA THR A 28 47.55 -40.49 -16.65
C THR A 28 46.52 -39.46 -16.13
N VAL A 29 47.04 -38.46 -15.44
CA VAL A 29 46.32 -37.26 -15.07
C VAL A 29 46.01 -36.47 -16.35
N GLY A 30 44.80 -36.58 -16.82
CA GLY A 30 44.24 -35.74 -17.87
C GLY A 30 43.94 -34.33 -17.32
N ARG A 31 44.80 -33.43 -17.71
CA ARG A 31 44.70 -31.98 -17.53
C ARG A 31 43.61 -31.45 -18.46
N THR A 32 42.33 -31.34 -18.00
CA THR A 32 41.29 -30.55 -18.67
C THR A 32 40.09 -30.37 -17.73
N SER A 33 40.06 -29.32 -16.95
CA SER A 33 38.83 -28.79 -16.33
C SER A 33 39.01 -27.34 -15.85
N GLN A 34 39.70 -26.50 -16.62
CA GLN A 34 39.80 -25.07 -16.29
C GLN A 34 39.75 -24.17 -17.53
N GLU A 35 38.97 -24.50 -18.54
CA GLU A 35 38.76 -23.61 -19.70
C GLU A 35 37.35 -23.73 -20.28
N ASN A 36 36.33 -23.47 -19.48
CA ASN A 36 34.96 -23.26 -20.02
C ASN A 36 34.18 -22.19 -19.26
N VAL A 37 34.87 -21.14 -18.80
CA VAL A 37 34.18 -19.90 -18.38
C VAL A 37 34.42 -18.85 -19.45
N SER A 38 33.32 -18.47 -20.11
CA SER A 38 33.14 -17.26 -20.95
C SER A 38 33.75 -17.28 -22.36
N ARG A 39 33.03 -17.83 -23.28
CA ARG A 39 32.86 -17.19 -24.61
C ARG A 39 31.37 -17.15 -24.92
N ARG A 40 30.63 -16.14 -24.40
CA ARG A 40 29.33 -15.79 -24.96
C ARG A 40 29.54 -15.56 -26.45
N PRO A 41 28.76 -16.22 -27.34
CA PRO A 41 29.00 -16.13 -28.78
C PRO A 41 28.97 -14.66 -29.20
N LYS A 42 29.90 -14.25 -30.02
CA LYS A 42 30.05 -12.86 -30.53
C LYS A 42 28.72 -12.29 -31.06
N GLN A 43 27.83 -13.14 -31.50
CA GLN A 43 26.50 -12.82 -32.00
C GLN A 43 25.56 -12.33 -30.89
N GLN A 44 25.66 -12.86 -29.67
CA GLN A 44 24.86 -12.40 -28.52
C GLN A 44 25.34 -11.02 -28.03
N GLN A 45 26.64 -10.80 -28.01
CA GLN A 45 27.21 -9.48 -27.68
C GLN A 45 26.83 -8.41 -28.72
N LYS A 46 26.76 -8.78 -30.00
CA LYS A 46 26.31 -7.88 -31.07
C LYS A 46 24.84 -7.50 -30.88
N ARG A 47 23.95 -8.47 -30.61
CA ARG A 47 22.54 -8.19 -30.33
C ARG A 47 22.33 -7.29 -29.12
N ILE A 48 23.04 -7.51 -28.01
CA ILE A 48 22.95 -6.66 -26.82
C ILE A 48 23.37 -5.22 -27.15
N LYS A 49 24.45 -5.02 -27.92
CA LYS A 49 24.89 -3.68 -28.36
C LYS A 49 23.87 -3.01 -29.28
N GLU A 50 23.26 -3.76 -30.20
CA GLU A 50 22.21 -3.25 -31.10
C GLU A 50 20.96 -2.86 -30.33
N THR A 51 20.55 -3.66 -29.33
CA THR A 51 19.41 -3.34 -28.46
C THR A 51 19.70 -2.11 -27.59
N LEU A 52 20.90 -2.03 -26.99
CA LEU A 52 21.30 -0.84 -26.21
C LEU A 52 21.35 0.42 -27.09
N ALA A 53 21.86 0.35 -28.29
CA ALA A 53 21.87 1.47 -29.23
C ALA A 53 20.44 1.91 -29.59
N ALA A 54 19.53 0.98 -29.82
CA ALA A 54 18.13 1.28 -30.08
C ALA A 54 17.45 1.98 -28.90
N VAL A 55 17.70 1.51 -27.67
CA VAL A 55 17.16 2.13 -26.43
C VAL A 55 17.69 3.56 -26.27
N VAL A 56 18.99 3.80 -26.51
CA VAL A 56 19.57 5.15 -26.44
C VAL A 56 18.93 6.08 -27.45
N VAL A 57 18.66 5.61 -28.69
CA VAL A 57 17.98 6.40 -29.72
C VAL A 57 16.56 6.74 -29.31
N ILE A 58 15.81 5.78 -28.75
CA ILE A 58 14.45 6.02 -28.25
C ILE A 58 14.44 7.08 -27.14
N ILE A 59 15.34 6.97 -26.17
CA ILE A 59 15.48 7.97 -25.10
C ILE A 59 15.80 9.36 -25.68
N ALA A 60 16.72 9.44 -26.62
CA ALA A 60 17.07 10.71 -27.27
C ALA A 60 15.87 11.34 -28.01
N VAL A 61 15.06 10.51 -28.68
CA VAL A 61 13.83 10.99 -29.36
C VAL A 61 12.80 11.49 -28.35
N LEU A 62 12.61 10.78 -27.22
CA LEU A 62 11.69 11.22 -26.16
C LEU A 62 12.14 12.54 -25.51
N VAL A 63 13.42 12.71 -25.26
CA VAL A 63 13.97 13.97 -24.74
C VAL A 63 13.79 15.13 -25.75
N CYS A 64 14.00 14.88 -27.05
CA CYS A 64 13.77 15.90 -28.08
C CYS A 64 12.26 16.24 -28.18
N MET A 65 11.38 15.27 -28.10
CA MET A 65 9.92 15.50 -28.12
C MET A 65 9.46 16.32 -26.91
N SER A 66 9.96 16.01 -25.72
CA SER A 66 9.66 16.79 -24.51
C SER A 66 10.16 18.24 -24.62
N ALA A 67 11.36 18.48 -25.17
CA ALA A 67 11.88 19.82 -25.41
C ALA A 67 11.02 20.61 -26.41
N VAL A 68 10.51 19.95 -27.45
CA VAL A 68 9.59 20.59 -28.42
C VAL A 68 8.26 20.94 -27.77
N ILE A 69 7.68 20.04 -26.95
CA ILE A 69 6.43 20.31 -26.22
C ILE A 69 6.60 21.49 -25.27
N ILE A 70 7.69 21.53 -24.51
CA ILE A 70 8.02 22.64 -23.61
C ILE A 70 8.18 23.95 -24.40
N SER A 71 8.88 23.91 -25.53
CA SER A 71 9.05 25.07 -26.38
C SER A 71 7.73 25.58 -26.97
N LEU A 72 6.83 24.70 -27.38
CA LEU A 72 5.48 25.05 -27.84
C LEU A 72 4.61 25.62 -26.72
N TYR A 73 4.74 25.07 -25.50
CA TYR A 73 4.04 25.59 -24.34
C TYR A 73 4.47 27.02 -23.98
N PHE A 74 5.75 27.32 -24.03
CA PHE A 74 6.25 28.70 -23.81
C PHE A 74 6.07 29.63 -25.00
N ALA A 75 5.93 29.12 -26.24
CA ALA A 75 5.68 29.92 -27.43
C ALA A 75 4.20 30.29 -27.61
N GLY A 76 3.28 29.54 -27.01
CA GLY A 76 1.88 29.90 -26.92
C GLY A 76 1.66 30.86 -25.76
N GLY A 77 2.13 32.13 -25.96
CA GLY A 77 2.00 33.16 -24.93
C GLY A 77 0.56 33.31 -24.46
N TYR A 78 0.33 33.08 -23.19
CA TYR A 78 -0.84 33.62 -22.50
C TYR A 78 -0.63 35.15 -22.48
N GLU A 79 -1.38 35.85 -23.30
CA GLU A 79 -1.54 37.29 -23.15
C GLU A 79 -2.38 37.49 -21.89
N ASP A 80 -1.73 37.91 -20.81
CA ASP A 80 -2.43 38.41 -19.60
C ASP A 80 -3.13 39.69 -20.02
N GLU A 81 -4.44 39.61 -20.29
CA GLU A 81 -5.27 40.82 -20.33
C GLU A 81 -5.33 41.41 -18.92
N PRO A 82 -4.97 42.72 -18.77
CA PRO A 82 -5.05 43.35 -17.45
C PRO A 82 -6.50 43.51 -17.06
N VAL A 83 -6.92 42.78 -16.02
CA VAL A 83 -8.21 42.95 -15.38
C VAL A 83 -8.28 44.31 -14.77
N GLN A 84 -9.08 45.22 -15.38
CA GLN A 84 -9.39 46.54 -14.84
C GLN A 84 -10.25 46.37 -13.58
N PRO A 85 -9.94 47.08 -12.47
CA PRO A 85 -10.76 47.03 -11.28
C PRO A 85 -12.09 47.79 -11.53
N THR A 86 -13.17 47.05 -11.62
CA THR A 86 -14.52 47.64 -11.59
C THR A 86 -14.80 48.16 -10.18
N ALA A 87 -15.02 49.48 -10.08
CA ALA A 87 -15.44 50.15 -8.86
C ALA A 87 -16.74 49.56 -8.33
N GLY A 88 -16.64 48.86 -7.20
CA GLY A 88 -17.81 48.29 -6.50
C GLY A 88 -18.63 49.37 -5.83
N THR A 89 -19.89 49.43 -6.18
CA THR A 89 -20.93 50.22 -5.48
C THR A 89 -21.16 49.60 -4.08
N PRO A 90 -21.25 50.42 -3.01
CA PRO A 90 -21.44 49.88 -1.67
C PRO A 90 -22.89 49.39 -1.48
N ILE A 91 -23.06 48.12 -1.20
CA ILE A 91 -24.33 47.54 -0.79
C ILE A 91 -24.56 47.84 0.70
N ARG A 92 -25.58 48.64 0.95
CA ARG A 92 -26.12 49.01 2.26
C ARG A 92 -26.69 47.76 2.96
N MET A 93 -26.17 47.42 4.14
CA MET A 93 -26.78 46.41 5.04
C MET A 93 -28.09 47.00 5.61
N GLU A 94 -29.18 46.38 5.29
CA GLU A 94 -30.42 46.49 6.07
C GLU A 94 -30.60 45.23 6.91
N SER A 95 -30.71 45.44 8.21
CA SER A 95 -31.06 44.46 9.21
C SER A 95 -32.53 44.01 9.05
N GLY A 96 -32.74 42.74 8.80
CA GLY A 96 -34.04 42.10 8.82
C GLY A 96 -33.98 40.84 9.66
N ALA A 97 -34.30 40.99 10.96
CA ALA A 97 -34.74 39.86 11.76
C ALA A 97 -36.18 39.53 11.37
N GLN A 98 -36.46 38.27 11.07
CA GLN A 98 -37.65 37.53 11.50
C GLN A 98 -37.96 36.30 10.65
N GLN A 99 -38.11 35.25 11.35
CA GLN A 99 -39.14 34.20 11.44
C GLN A 99 -38.71 32.83 10.91
N ALA A 100 -38.53 31.99 11.93
CA ALA A 100 -38.58 30.54 11.81
C ALA A 100 -39.99 30.10 11.34
N THR A 101 -40.05 29.23 10.37
CA THR A 101 -41.20 28.37 10.15
C THR A 101 -40.71 26.91 10.07
N GLU A 102 -41.22 26.15 11.01
CA GLU A 102 -41.21 24.70 11.00
C GLU A 102 -41.88 24.17 9.73
N ALA A 103 -41.28 23.26 9.02
CA ALA A 103 -41.96 22.20 8.28
C ALA A 103 -41.00 21.14 7.76
N GLY A 104 -41.24 19.90 8.10
CA GLY A 104 -40.87 18.76 7.29
C GLY A 104 -39.81 17.86 7.86
N GLN A 105 -40.10 17.16 8.97
CA GLN A 105 -39.49 15.88 9.29
C GLN A 105 -39.89 14.87 8.20
N ALA A 106 -38.99 14.64 7.24
CA ALA A 106 -38.98 13.40 6.47
C ALA A 106 -38.11 12.44 7.22
N GLN A 107 -38.71 11.46 7.88
CA GLN A 107 -38.05 10.28 8.42
C GLN A 107 -37.44 9.49 7.24
N ALA A 108 -36.17 9.69 6.99
CA ALA A 108 -35.38 8.68 6.30
C ALA A 108 -35.25 7.50 7.26
N ALA A 109 -35.78 6.35 6.87
CA ALA A 109 -35.57 5.10 7.57
C ALA A 109 -34.06 4.79 7.53
N SER A 110 -33.37 5.06 8.63
CA SER A 110 -32.02 4.60 8.86
C SER A 110 -32.08 3.07 8.95
N ASN A 111 -31.50 2.39 7.98
CA ASN A 111 -31.02 1.04 8.20
C ASN A 111 -29.92 1.15 9.26
N ASP A 112 -30.31 0.91 10.49
CA ASP A 112 -29.43 0.80 11.64
C ASP A 112 -28.63 -0.50 11.50
N SER A 113 -27.57 -0.45 10.68
CA SER A 113 -26.44 -1.34 10.85
C SER A 113 -25.75 -0.87 12.14
N GLY A 114 -25.88 -1.61 13.25
CA GLY A 114 -25.59 -1.21 14.63
C GLY A 114 -24.15 -0.72 14.95
N PHE A 115 -23.48 -0.10 14.02
CA PHE A 115 -22.22 0.60 14.19
C PHE A 115 -22.48 2.07 14.52
N LYS A 116 -22.66 2.36 15.80
CA LYS A 116 -22.55 3.73 16.29
C LYS A 116 -21.11 4.19 16.05
N GLN A 117 -20.96 5.16 15.16
CA GLN A 117 -19.65 5.73 14.83
C GLN A 117 -19.04 6.37 16.09
N LEU A 118 -17.77 6.09 16.34
CA LEU A 118 -17.03 6.70 17.44
C LEU A 118 -16.97 8.22 17.25
N SER A 119 -16.91 8.97 18.34
CA SER A 119 -16.77 10.43 18.29
C SER A 119 -15.42 10.89 17.73
N ASP A 120 -14.40 10.03 17.73
CA ASP A 120 -13.09 10.28 17.12
C ASP A 120 -13.13 9.94 15.62
N PRO A 121 -13.03 10.95 14.72
CA PRO A 121 -13.08 10.73 13.29
C PRO A 121 -11.91 9.86 12.76
N PHE A 122 -10.78 9.81 13.48
CA PHE A 122 -9.63 9.00 13.08
C PHE A 122 -9.86 7.50 13.26
N LEU A 123 -10.88 7.13 14.04
CA LEU A 123 -11.28 5.74 14.25
C LEU A 123 -12.47 5.32 13.36
N VAL A 124 -12.79 6.11 12.33
CA VAL A 124 -13.79 5.69 11.34
C VAL A 124 -13.36 4.35 10.71
N LEU A 125 -14.23 3.37 10.81
CA LEU A 125 -14.01 2.07 10.19
C LEU A 125 -14.60 2.10 8.77
N VAL A 126 -13.77 1.76 7.80
CA VAL A 126 -14.16 1.56 6.40
C VAL A 126 -13.53 0.25 5.96
N ASN A 127 -14.33 -0.74 5.57
CA ASN A 127 -13.86 -2.04 5.12
C ASN A 127 -14.92 -2.70 4.22
N ASP A 128 -14.77 -3.98 3.91
CA ASP A 128 -15.71 -4.67 3.01
C ASP A 128 -17.15 -4.69 3.54
N GLU A 129 -17.37 -4.68 4.85
CA GLU A 129 -18.70 -4.68 5.47
C GLU A 129 -19.23 -3.25 5.71
N VAL A 130 -18.34 -2.30 5.99
CA VAL A 130 -18.67 -0.95 6.42
C VAL A 130 -18.19 0.05 5.35
N PRO A 131 -19.12 0.68 4.60
CA PRO A 131 -18.77 1.67 3.60
C PRO A 131 -18.29 2.98 4.23
N LEU A 132 -17.65 3.82 3.42
CA LEU A 132 -17.36 5.21 3.77
C LEU A 132 -18.65 5.90 4.19
N PRO A 133 -18.69 6.63 5.33
CA PRO A 133 -19.87 7.35 5.77
C PRO A 133 -20.38 8.35 4.74
N GLU A 134 -21.70 8.42 4.57
CA GLU A 134 -22.32 9.40 3.69
C GLU A 134 -21.96 10.84 4.13
N GLY A 135 -21.58 11.66 3.17
CA GLY A 135 -21.17 13.05 3.43
C GLY A 135 -19.76 13.17 4.02
N TRP A 136 -18.94 12.12 3.95
CA TRP A 136 -17.55 12.23 4.35
C TRP A 136 -16.80 13.21 3.45
N GLU A 137 -16.19 14.22 4.06
CA GLU A 137 -15.43 15.25 3.36
C GLU A 137 -13.94 15.12 3.65
N VAL A 138 -13.13 15.24 2.61
CA VAL A 138 -11.66 15.27 2.65
C VAL A 138 -11.23 16.67 2.20
N THR A 139 -10.33 17.29 2.97
CA THR A 139 -9.64 18.51 2.55
C THR A 139 -8.23 18.13 2.09
N PRO A 140 -7.98 17.98 0.77
CA PRO A 140 -6.70 17.48 0.29
C PRO A 140 -5.56 18.44 0.62
N SER A 141 -4.45 17.86 1.13
CA SER A 141 -3.16 18.52 1.32
C SER A 141 -2.09 17.69 0.67
N PHE A 142 -1.25 18.30 -0.17
CA PHE A 142 -0.30 17.59 -1.02
C PHE A 142 1.06 17.41 -0.38
N ILE A 143 1.63 16.19 -0.51
CA ILE A 143 3.02 15.87 -0.21
C ILE A 143 3.59 15.23 -1.47
N GLY A 144 4.40 15.97 -2.21
CA GLY A 144 4.82 15.57 -3.56
C GLY A 144 3.64 15.60 -4.53
N GLU A 145 3.39 14.50 -5.22
CA GLU A 145 2.29 14.37 -6.18
C GLU A 145 1.01 13.78 -5.54
N GLU A 146 1.14 13.20 -4.34
CA GLU A 146 0.05 12.55 -3.62
C GLU A 146 -0.61 13.49 -2.61
N SER A 147 -1.85 13.22 -2.25
CA SER A 147 -2.58 14.01 -1.25
C SER A 147 -3.12 13.14 -0.11
N VAL A 148 -3.26 13.78 1.04
CA VAL A 148 -3.93 13.23 2.22
C VAL A 148 -4.90 14.27 2.78
N ASP A 149 -5.74 13.90 3.72
CA ASP A 149 -6.55 14.89 4.42
C ASP A 149 -5.66 15.83 5.25
N ILE A 150 -5.99 17.11 5.30
CA ILE A 150 -5.26 18.14 6.04
C ILE A 150 -5.04 17.76 7.52
N ARG A 151 -5.95 16.97 8.11
CA ARG A 151 -5.90 16.54 9.51
C ARG A 151 -4.73 15.61 9.80
N VAL A 152 -4.16 14.93 8.80
CA VAL A 152 -3.01 14.02 8.96
C VAL A 152 -1.71 14.57 8.36
N TYR A 153 -1.79 15.68 7.64
CA TYR A 153 -0.67 16.24 6.89
C TYR A 153 0.57 16.53 7.76
N ASP A 154 0.39 17.18 8.91
CA ASP A 154 1.50 17.58 9.78
C ASP A 154 2.22 16.36 10.36
N GLN A 155 1.47 15.33 10.78
CA GLN A 155 2.03 14.11 11.36
C GLN A 155 2.79 13.30 10.30
N LEU A 156 2.21 13.14 9.12
CA LEU A 156 2.86 12.45 8.00
C LEU A 156 4.13 13.16 7.55
N SER A 157 4.08 14.49 7.41
CA SER A 157 5.23 15.31 7.04
C SER A 157 6.35 15.23 8.07
N SER A 158 6.00 15.18 9.36
CA SER A 158 6.96 15.00 10.45
C SER A 158 7.60 13.61 10.40
N MET A 159 6.81 12.57 10.23
CA MET A 159 7.30 11.19 10.08
C MET A 159 8.31 11.07 8.92
N ILE A 160 7.97 11.59 7.75
CA ILE A 160 8.86 11.56 6.56
C ILE A 160 10.16 12.33 6.81
N ARG A 161 10.09 13.51 7.43
CA ARG A 161 11.25 14.33 7.74
C ARG A 161 12.18 13.63 8.75
N ASP A 162 11.62 13.13 9.84
CA ASP A 162 12.40 12.54 10.93
C ASP A 162 13.04 11.22 10.47
N ALA A 163 12.35 10.42 9.64
CA ALA A 163 12.95 9.27 8.95
C ALA A 163 14.14 9.69 8.07
N GLN A 164 14.01 10.78 7.33
CA GLN A 164 15.11 11.31 6.50
C GLN A 164 16.29 11.77 7.32
N GLU A 165 16.07 12.35 8.50
CA GLU A 165 17.16 12.72 9.46
C GLU A 165 17.89 11.48 9.98
N ASP A 166 17.19 10.35 10.12
CA ASP A 166 17.77 9.04 10.47
C ASP A 166 18.40 8.31 9.26
N GLY A 167 18.38 8.93 8.07
CA GLY A 167 18.95 8.36 6.85
C GLY A 167 18.04 7.38 6.11
N VAL A 168 16.76 7.30 6.50
CA VAL A 168 15.73 6.44 5.89
C VAL A 168 14.87 7.28 4.95
N SER A 169 14.64 6.77 3.73
CA SER A 169 13.83 7.47 2.73
C SER A 169 12.42 6.91 2.68
N ILE A 170 11.43 7.75 3.01
CA ILE A 170 10.01 7.44 2.88
C ILE A 170 9.41 8.34 1.79
N TRP A 171 8.67 7.74 0.86
CA TRP A 171 7.83 8.47 -0.10
C TRP A 171 6.43 7.85 -0.16
N ILE A 172 5.46 8.65 -0.56
CA ILE A 172 4.07 8.22 -0.69
C ILE A 172 3.88 7.67 -2.09
N CYS A 173 3.48 6.40 -2.18
CA CYS A 173 3.13 5.72 -3.42
C CYS A 173 1.66 5.97 -3.79
N SER A 174 0.79 6.07 -2.78
CA SER A 174 -0.62 6.38 -2.96
C SER A 174 -1.19 7.00 -1.67
N GLY A 175 -1.97 8.06 -1.81
CA GLY A 175 -2.65 8.76 -0.73
C GLY A 175 -4.17 8.67 -0.82
N TYR A 176 -4.84 9.82 -0.75
CA TYR A 176 -6.28 9.91 -0.96
C TYR A 176 -6.66 9.44 -2.38
N ARG A 177 -7.74 8.65 -2.46
CA ARG A 177 -8.35 8.22 -3.71
C ARG A 177 -9.86 8.49 -3.68
N SER A 178 -10.40 9.01 -4.76
CA SER A 178 -11.84 9.08 -4.95
C SER A 178 -12.45 7.68 -5.18
N VAL A 179 -13.77 7.60 -5.10
CA VAL A 179 -14.50 6.35 -5.38
C VAL A 179 -14.29 5.91 -6.83
N GLU A 180 -14.26 6.88 -7.76
CA GLU A 180 -14.04 6.66 -9.18
C GLU A 180 -12.63 6.15 -9.49
N GLU A 181 -11.61 6.70 -8.83
CA GLU A 181 -10.23 6.22 -8.97
C GLU A 181 -10.07 4.80 -8.46
N GLN A 182 -10.71 4.48 -7.34
CA GLN A 182 -10.72 3.11 -6.81
C GLN A 182 -11.37 2.11 -7.76
N GLU A 183 -12.46 2.50 -8.43
CA GLU A 183 -13.12 1.67 -9.43
C GLU A 183 -12.20 1.38 -10.62
N ILE A 184 -11.47 2.40 -11.08
CA ILE A 184 -10.50 2.24 -12.18
C ILE A 184 -9.38 1.28 -11.78
N ILE A 185 -8.85 1.39 -10.56
CA ILE A 185 -7.78 0.52 -10.05
C ILE A 185 -8.28 -0.92 -9.97
N LEU A 186 -9.44 -1.17 -9.38
CA LEU A 186 -10.02 -2.50 -9.25
C LEU A 186 -10.28 -3.15 -10.62
N ASN A 187 -10.89 -2.41 -11.54
CA ASN A 187 -11.19 -2.94 -12.87
C ASN A 187 -9.92 -3.26 -13.65
N ARG A 188 -8.87 -2.43 -13.54
CA ARG A 188 -7.57 -2.67 -14.17
C ARG A 188 -6.91 -3.95 -13.66
N ASP A 189 -6.98 -4.22 -12.38
CA ASP A 189 -6.40 -5.42 -11.78
C ASP A 189 -7.16 -6.68 -12.20
N ILE A 190 -8.49 -6.61 -12.23
CA ILE A 190 -9.34 -7.68 -12.77
C ILE A 190 -8.97 -7.97 -14.24
N GLU A 191 -8.84 -6.94 -15.08
CA GLU A 191 -8.43 -7.09 -16.48
C GLU A 191 -7.05 -7.73 -16.61
N LEU A 192 -6.10 -7.38 -15.72
CA LEU A 192 -4.78 -7.98 -15.69
C LEU A 192 -4.86 -9.49 -15.43
N HIS A 193 -5.55 -9.92 -14.38
CA HIS A 193 -5.73 -11.34 -14.06
C HIS A 193 -6.49 -12.10 -15.14
N MET A 194 -7.49 -11.49 -15.78
CA MET A 194 -8.17 -12.07 -16.95
C MET A 194 -7.20 -12.26 -18.14
N SER A 195 -6.27 -11.33 -18.35
CA SER A 195 -5.24 -11.45 -19.38
C SER A 195 -4.26 -12.60 -19.15
N GLU A 196 -4.11 -13.02 -17.90
CA GLU A 196 -3.32 -14.19 -17.46
C GLU A 196 -4.10 -15.51 -17.60
N GLY A 197 -5.37 -15.44 -17.99
CA GLY A 197 -6.20 -16.61 -18.32
C GLY A 197 -7.22 -16.98 -17.27
N MET A 198 -7.44 -16.18 -16.26
CA MET A 198 -8.50 -16.36 -15.26
C MET A 198 -9.87 -15.99 -15.84
N SER A 199 -10.92 -16.60 -15.32
CA SER A 199 -12.29 -16.11 -15.54
C SER A 199 -12.49 -14.77 -14.84
N GLU A 200 -13.47 -13.98 -15.26
CA GLU A 200 -13.78 -12.69 -14.61
C GLU A 200 -14.11 -12.86 -13.13
N GLU A 201 -14.81 -13.94 -12.76
CA GLU A 201 -15.18 -14.23 -11.38
C GLU A 201 -13.94 -14.52 -10.52
N GLU A 202 -13.03 -15.40 -10.99
CA GLU A 202 -11.77 -15.71 -10.31
C GLU A 202 -10.86 -14.48 -10.21
N ALA A 203 -10.75 -13.70 -11.30
CA ALA A 203 -9.95 -12.48 -11.32
C ALA A 203 -10.47 -11.44 -10.32
N ARG A 204 -11.79 -11.27 -10.25
CA ARG A 204 -12.44 -10.35 -9.29
C ARG A 204 -12.25 -10.81 -7.84
N GLU A 205 -12.42 -12.10 -7.56
CA GLU A 205 -12.20 -12.66 -6.23
C GLU A 205 -10.75 -12.46 -5.78
N LEU A 206 -9.79 -12.65 -6.69
CA LEU A 206 -8.37 -12.43 -6.39
C LEU A 206 -8.06 -10.96 -6.16
N ALA A 207 -8.54 -10.06 -7.02
CA ALA A 207 -8.33 -8.62 -6.90
C ALA A 207 -8.87 -8.06 -5.57
N LEU A 208 -10.02 -8.55 -5.12
CA LEU A 208 -10.66 -8.10 -3.87
C LEU A 208 -9.91 -8.52 -2.59
N ARG A 209 -8.86 -9.33 -2.70
CA ARG A 209 -8.01 -9.68 -1.54
C ARG A 209 -7.06 -8.56 -1.14
N THR A 210 -6.76 -7.65 -2.07
CA THR A 210 -5.82 -6.53 -1.86
C THR A 210 -6.42 -5.18 -2.27
N ILE A 211 -7.45 -5.16 -3.12
CA ILE A 211 -8.07 -3.93 -3.62
C ILE A 211 -9.51 -3.87 -3.15
N ALA A 212 -9.80 -3.00 -2.20
CA ALA A 212 -11.15 -2.81 -1.69
C ALA A 212 -12.13 -2.33 -2.79
N ARG A 213 -13.40 -2.68 -2.64
CA ARG A 213 -14.47 -2.20 -3.53
C ARG A 213 -14.61 -0.67 -3.47
N PRO A 214 -15.04 -0.02 -4.57
CA PRO A 214 -15.41 1.40 -4.54
C PRO A 214 -16.38 1.72 -3.41
N GLY A 215 -16.11 2.78 -2.65
CA GLY A 215 -16.85 3.15 -1.45
C GLY A 215 -16.48 2.38 -0.18
N HIS A 216 -15.61 1.39 -0.25
CA HIS A 216 -15.15 0.54 0.86
C HIS A 216 -13.63 0.59 1.08
N SER A 217 -12.93 1.48 0.40
CA SER A 217 -11.49 1.68 0.58
C SER A 217 -11.21 2.71 1.67
N GLU A 218 -10.25 2.43 2.54
CA GLU A 218 -9.77 3.40 3.53
C GLU A 218 -9.10 4.61 2.88
N HIS A 219 -8.58 4.51 1.65
CA HIS A 219 -8.03 5.65 0.91
C HIS A 219 -9.05 6.76 0.68
N HIS A 220 -10.35 6.44 0.65
CA HIS A 220 -11.42 7.45 0.56
C HIS A 220 -11.50 8.34 1.80
N THR A 221 -10.95 7.91 2.94
CA THR A 221 -10.95 8.72 4.16
C THR A 221 -9.93 9.85 4.10
N GLY A 222 -8.89 9.74 3.28
CA GLY A 222 -7.71 10.60 3.27
C GLY A 222 -6.78 10.36 4.47
N PHE A 223 -7.00 9.31 5.28
CA PHE A 223 -6.21 8.98 6.47
C PHE A 223 -5.23 7.82 6.25
N VAL A 224 -5.04 7.42 5.01
CA VAL A 224 -4.23 6.27 4.64
C VAL A 224 -3.19 6.66 3.60
N VAL A 225 -2.03 6.04 3.69
CA VAL A 225 -0.96 6.11 2.70
C VAL A 225 -0.38 4.74 2.44
N ASP A 226 -0.11 4.47 1.17
CA ASP A 226 0.78 3.40 0.75
C ASP A 226 2.19 3.99 0.64
N LEU A 227 3.15 3.41 1.36
CA LEU A 227 4.51 3.92 1.48
C LEU A 227 5.49 3.06 0.68
N ASN A 228 6.35 3.72 -0.09
CA ASN A 228 7.43 3.14 -0.88
C ASN A 228 6.93 2.13 -1.94
N ASP A 229 7.04 0.83 -1.69
CA ASP A 229 6.70 -0.23 -2.64
C ASP A 229 5.44 -0.99 -2.21
N VAL A 230 4.50 -1.20 -3.12
CA VAL A 230 3.28 -2.00 -2.91
C VAL A 230 3.56 -3.50 -3.14
N ASP A 231 4.58 -4.01 -2.46
CA ASP A 231 5.02 -5.40 -2.51
C ASP A 231 5.49 -5.83 -1.11
N ASN A 232 5.19 -7.05 -0.70
CA ASN A 232 5.59 -7.59 0.61
C ASN A 232 7.12 -7.77 0.76
N ALA A 233 7.92 -7.68 -0.30
CA ALA A 233 9.37 -7.54 -0.18
C ALA A 233 9.79 -6.25 0.54
N PHE A 234 8.88 -5.25 0.66
CA PHE A 234 9.09 -4.07 1.47
C PHE A 234 9.41 -4.39 2.93
N GLU A 235 8.90 -5.49 3.50
CA GLU A 235 9.21 -5.95 4.86
C GLU A 235 10.70 -6.22 5.10
N GLU A 236 11.46 -6.51 4.05
CA GLU A 236 12.91 -6.77 4.14
C GLU A 236 13.74 -5.47 4.15
N THR A 237 13.10 -4.31 3.95
CA THR A 237 13.77 -3.01 3.83
C THR A 237 14.09 -2.36 5.17
N GLU A 238 15.04 -1.42 5.13
CA GLU A 238 15.38 -0.58 6.28
C GLU A 238 14.24 0.40 6.63
N THR A 239 13.53 0.84 5.60
CA THR A 239 12.35 1.71 5.73
C THR A 239 11.23 1.04 6.52
N TYR A 240 10.90 -0.21 6.19
CA TYR A 240 9.88 -0.94 6.94
C TYR A 240 10.28 -1.15 8.41
N ARG A 241 11.56 -1.46 8.69
CA ARG A 241 12.04 -1.58 10.07
C ARG A 241 11.87 -0.28 10.84
N TRP A 242 12.26 0.85 10.24
CA TRP A 242 12.07 2.16 10.85
C TRP A 242 10.60 2.46 11.13
N LEU A 243 9.73 2.22 10.15
CA LEU A 243 8.28 2.40 10.31
C LEU A 243 7.69 1.51 11.40
N SER A 244 8.15 0.26 11.51
CA SER A 244 7.69 -0.67 12.55
C SER A 244 8.05 -0.20 13.96
N GLU A 245 9.13 0.58 14.12
CA GLU A 245 9.60 1.10 15.40
C GLU A 245 9.05 2.49 15.72
N HIS A 246 8.68 3.30 14.72
CA HIS A 246 8.42 4.73 14.90
C HIS A 246 7.04 5.20 14.41
N ALA A 247 6.35 4.48 13.52
CA ALA A 247 5.11 4.99 12.92
C ALA A 247 4.04 5.34 13.96
N GLU A 248 3.96 4.61 15.08
CA GLU A 248 3.01 4.87 16.16
C GLU A 248 3.25 6.22 16.87
N ASP A 249 4.48 6.72 16.89
CA ASP A 249 4.82 8.02 17.48
C ASP A 249 4.23 9.19 16.66
N TYR A 250 3.91 8.93 15.40
CA TYR A 250 3.23 9.87 14.49
C TYR A 250 1.75 9.54 14.31
N GLY A 251 1.23 8.52 15.00
CA GLY A 251 -0.17 8.14 14.97
C GLY A 251 -0.54 7.20 13.82
N PHE A 252 0.43 6.58 13.17
CA PHE A 252 0.22 5.61 12.10
C PHE A 252 0.39 4.18 12.59
N VAL A 253 -0.39 3.26 12.03
CA VAL A 253 -0.28 1.82 12.24
C VAL A 253 -0.23 1.11 10.89
N GLN A 254 0.54 0.02 10.79
CA GLN A 254 0.37 -0.92 9.67
C GLN A 254 -1.02 -1.53 9.78
N ARG A 255 -1.84 -1.31 8.76
CA ARG A 255 -3.28 -1.60 8.83
C ARG A 255 -3.60 -3.07 8.63
N TYR A 256 -3.00 -3.68 7.61
CA TYR A 256 -3.26 -5.05 7.19
C TYR A 256 -2.04 -5.93 7.46
N ARG A 257 -2.10 -6.67 8.56
CA ARG A 257 -1.01 -7.55 9.02
C ARG A 257 -1.37 -9.01 8.79
N SER A 258 -0.37 -9.83 8.54
CA SER A 258 -0.54 -11.26 8.26
C SER A 258 -1.27 -12.04 9.36
N ASP A 259 -1.16 -11.60 10.62
CA ASP A 259 -1.84 -12.21 11.77
C ASP A 259 -3.30 -11.75 11.96
N LYS A 260 -3.79 -10.84 11.09
CA LYS A 260 -5.12 -10.21 11.18
C LYS A 260 -6.00 -10.43 9.94
N VAL A 261 -5.54 -11.18 8.95
CA VAL A 261 -6.26 -11.44 7.68
C VAL A 261 -7.67 -11.99 7.92
N ASP A 262 -7.83 -12.91 8.87
CA ASP A 262 -9.14 -13.50 9.19
C ASP A 262 -10.16 -12.47 9.75
N ILE A 263 -9.68 -11.31 10.23
CA ILE A 263 -10.52 -10.25 10.81
C ILE A 263 -10.75 -9.14 9.78
N THR A 264 -9.69 -8.73 9.09
CA THR A 264 -9.74 -7.60 8.15
C THR A 264 -10.27 -7.98 6.78
N GLY A 265 -10.17 -9.27 6.40
CA GLY A 265 -10.51 -9.78 5.07
C GLY A 265 -9.52 -9.38 3.97
N ILE A 266 -8.45 -8.65 4.30
CA ILE A 266 -7.42 -8.17 3.37
C ILE A 266 -6.12 -8.93 3.66
N ASP A 267 -5.42 -9.33 2.61
CA ASP A 267 -4.10 -9.97 2.72
C ASP A 267 -3.09 -9.00 3.34
N ASN A 268 -1.92 -9.52 3.75
CA ASN A 268 -0.89 -8.68 4.36
C ASN A 268 -0.39 -7.59 3.40
N GLU A 269 -0.44 -6.36 3.87
CA GLU A 269 0.08 -5.18 3.17
C GLU A 269 1.06 -4.43 4.07
N SER A 270 2.35 -4.66 3.85
CA SER A 270 3.41 -4.06 4.66
C SER A 270 3.59 -2.57 4.39
N TRP A 271 3.10 -2.08 3.26
CA TRP A 271 3.16 -0.69 2.80
C TRP A 271 1.99 0.18 3.26
N HIS A 272 0.86 -0.40 3.67
CA HIS A 272 -0.39 0.30 3.94
C HIS A 272 -0.46 0.79 5.38
N TYR A 273 -0.32 2.11 5.57
CA TYR A 273 -0.31 2.76 6.87
C TYR A 273 -1.54 3.63 7.07
N ARG A 274 -2.27 3.36 8.16
CA ARG A 274 -3.46 4.09 8.56
C ARG A 274 -3.16 5.03 9.72
N TYR A 275 -3.55 6.31 9.58
CA TYR A 275 -3.55 7.25 10.69
C TYR A 275 -4.77 7.04 11.58
N VAL A 276 -4.52 6.90 12.87
CA VAL A 276 -5.54 6.70 13.90
C VAL A 276 -5.35 7.67 15.09
N GLY A 277 -4.34 8.55 15.01
CA GLY A 277 -3.91 9.39 16.13
C GLY A 277 -2.90 8.69 17.06
N VAL A 278 -1.98 9.47 17.64
CA VAL A 278 -0.82 8.96 18.40
C VAL A 278 -1.23 8.04 19.56
N GLU A 279 -2.18 8.48 20.38
CA GLU A 279 -2.60 7.69 21.55
C GLU A 279 -3.27 6.38 21.15
N ASN A 280 -4.09 6.41 20.08
CA ASN A 280 -4.74 5.21 19.56
C ASN A 280 -3.72 4.25 18.93
N ALA A 281 -2.76 4.76 18.15
CA ALA A 281 -1.73 3.95 17.51
C ALA A 281 -0.90 3.17 18.54
N LYS A 282 -0.41 3.86 19.57
CA LYS A 282 0.33 3.25 20.67
C LYS A 282 -0.50 2.20 21.39
N LYS A 283 -1.79 2.50 21.63
CA LYS A 283 -2.66 1.56 22.34
C LYS A 283 -3.01 0.34 21.50
N MET A 284 -3.22 0.51 20.21
CA MET A 284 -3.45 -0.60 19.27
C MET A 284 -2.23 -1.53 19.22
N ASN A 285 -1.01 -0.98 19.16
CA ASN A 285 0.22 -1.76 19.15
C ASN A 285 0.46 -2.46 20.50
N GLU A 286 0.27 -1.76 21.63
CA GLU A 286 0.36 -2.35 22.98
C GLU A 286 -0.57 -3.56 23.13
N LEU A 287 -1.80 -3.47 22.61
CA LEU A 287 -2.81 -4.52 22.70
C LEU A 287 -2.72 -5.54 21.55
N ASN A 288 -1.86 -5.33 20.58
CA ASN A 288 -1.77 -6.11 19.34
C ASN A 288 -3.11 -6.23 18.60
N MET A 289 -3.85 -5.13 18.50
CA MET A 289 -5.16 -5.06 17.87
C MET A 289 -5.08 -4.43 16.47
N CYS A 290 -5.87 -4.95 15.50
CA CYS A 290 -6.22 -4.22 14.30
C CYS A 290 -7.34 -3.21 14.59
N LEU A 291 -7.69 -2.38 13.62
CA LEU A 291 -8.67 -1.31 13.83
C LEU A 291 -10.05 -1.84 14.21
N GLU A 292 -10.50 -2.95 13.61
CA GLU A 292 -11.76 -3.62 13.93
C GLU A 292 -11.82 -4.04 15.40
N GLU A 293 -10.77 -4.70 15.87
CA GLU A 293 -10.66 -5.16 17.26
C GLU A 293 -10.61 -3.98 18.23
N TYR A 294 -9.87 -2.92 17.87
CA TYR A 294 -9.71 -1.75 18.72
C TYR A 294 -11.01 -0.94 18.84
N VAL A 295 -11.71 -0.74 17.74
CA VAL A 295 -13.03 -0.09 17.74
C VAL A 295 -14.03 -0.88 18.60
N GLN A 296 -14.03 -2.21 18.50
CA GLN A 296 -14.88 -3.05 19.35
C GLN A 296 -14.46 -2.97 20.82
N TYR A 297 -13.15 -3.02 21.11
CA TYR A 297 -12.63 -2.85 22.47
C TYR A 297 -13.08 -1.53 23.10
N LEU A 298 -13.01 -0.39 22.38
CA LEU A 298 -13.46 0.90 22.88
C LEU A 298 -14.97 0.93 23.18
N LYS A 299 -15.77 0.29 22.34
CA LYS A 299 -17.22 0.13 22.57
C LYS A 299 -17.50 -0.66 23.84
N ASP A 300 -16.79 -1.76 24.05
CA ASP A 300 -16.93 -2.61 25.23
C ASP A 300 -16.54 -1.90 26.52
N GLN A 301 -15.62 -0.92 26.43
CA GLN A 301 -15.25 -0.03 27.55
C GLN A 301 -16.22 1.15 27.76
N GLY A 302 -17.20 1.33 26.89
CA GLY A 302 -18.14 2.44 26.97
C GLY A 302 -17.54 3.80 26.61
N ILE A 303 -16.43 3.80 25.86
CA ILE A 303 -15.70 5.00 25.40
C ILE A 303 -16.28 5.52 24.06
N ALA A 304 -17.13 4.77 23.43
CA ALA A 304 -17.74 5.02 22.12
C ALA A 304 -19.05 5.79 22.19
#